data_68b90b30714a8abbe3ee0363df933e08
#
_entry.id   68b90b30714a8abbe3ee0363df933e08
#
_cell.length_a   1.000
_cell.length_b   1.000
_cell.length_c   1.000
_cell.angle_alpha   90.00
_cell.angle_beta   90.00
_cell.angle_gamma   90.00
#
_symmetry.space_group_name_H-M   'P 1'
#
loop_
_entity.id
_entity.type
_entity.pdbx_description
1 polymer ?
#
loop_
_entity_poly.entity_id
_entity_poly.type
_entity_poly.pdbx_seq_one_letter_code
_entity_poly.pdbx_strand_id
1 'polypeptide(L)'
;MIELVPSLRKFAYSLTGNLHDADDLLQTTIERLLSKPLPDQVTLMAWAFRVCRNCWIDEYRAKKVRVHANDTLSYEANSASCHADMDEVITQAVTLKQVSSAMDDLPCEQRETLSLVAVQGMSYAEASDVLQVPKGTIMSRLARARAKISNLLNSQNEVLS
;
A
#
# COMPACT_ATOMS: atom_id res chain seq x y z
N MET A 1 -8.43 -14.53 13.95
CA MET A 1 -7.83 -13.19 14.15
C MET A 1 -6.31 -13.21 14.04
N ILE A 2 -5.62 -14.20 14.56
CA ILE A 2 -4.13 -14.27 14.51
C ILE A 2 -3.60 -14.34 13.05
N GLU A 3 -4.28 -15.05 12.15
CA GLU A 3 -3.87 -15.16 10.73
C GLU A 3 -4.10 -13.86 9.93
N LEU A 4 -4.98 -13.00 10.39
CA LEU A 4 -5.29 -11.73 9.73
C LEU A 4 -4.18 -10.68 9.92
N VAL A 5 -3.52 -10.69 11.07
CA VAL A 5 -2.50 -9.70 11.42
C VAL A 5 -1.31 -9.69 10.44
N PRO A 6 -0.71 -10.84 10.08
CA PRO A 6 0.37 -10.86 9.08
C PRO A 6 -0.08 -10.34 7.71
N SER A 7 -1.30 -10.67 7.29
CA SER A 7 -1.86 -10.20 6.02
C SER A 7 -2.09 -8.70 6.05
N LEU A 8 -2.66 -8.16 7.12
CA LEU A 8 -2.84 -6.71 7.30
C LEU A 8 -1.49 -5.98 7.35
N ARG A 9 -0.48 -6.56 8.00
CA ARG A 9 0.87 -5.97 8.04
C ARG A 9 1.50 -5.88 6.67
N LYS A 10 1.40 -6.95 5.86
CA LYS A 10 1.87 -6.94 4.46
C LYS A 10 1.14 -5.88 3.64
N PHE A 11 -0.16 -5.77 3.81
CA PHE A 11 -0.97 -4.76 3.14
C PHE A 11 -0.57 -3.34 3.57
N ALA A 12 -0.47 -3.09 4.87
CA ALA A 12 -0.01 -1.81 5.40
C ALA A 12 1.38 -1.43 4.86
N TYR A 13 2.31 -2.39 4.80
CA TYR A 13 3.64 -2.17 4.23
C TYR A 13 3.57 -1.83 2.73
N SER A 14 2.75 -2.50 1.97
CA SER A 14 2.58 -2.19 0.54
C SER A 14 1.98 -0.81 0.27
N LEU A 15 1.21 -0.28 1.22
CA LEU A 15 0.64 1.07 1.15
C LEU A 15 1.61 2.16 1.61
N THR A 16 2.37 1.92 2.66
CA THR A 16 3.23 2.92 3.31
C THR A 16 4.66 2.94 2.78
N GLY A 17 5.17 1.79 2.33
CA GLY A 17 6.53 1.64 1.80
C GLY A 17 7.63 1.50 2.85
N ASN A 18 7.33 1.60 4.15
CA ASN A 18 8.29 1.38 5.23
C ASN A 18 7.65 0.65 6.42
N LEU A 19 8.48 -0.03 7.20
CA LEU A 19 8.03 -0.86 8.32
C LEU A 19 7.46 -0.05 9.48
N HIS A 20 8.02 1.11 9.76
CA HIS A 20 7.57 1.94 10.89
C HIS A 20 6.14 2.44 10.66
N ASP A 21 5.90 3.06 9.51
CA ASP A 21 4.55 3.55 9.15
C ASP A 21 3.55 2.39 8.98
N ALA A 22 4.01 1.23 8.49
CA ALA A 22 3.18 0.04 8.38
C ALA A 22 2.73 -0.48 9.75
N ASP A 23 3.62 -0.52 10.73
CA ASP A 23 3.30 -0.96 12.09
C ASP A 23 2.39 0.05 12.80
N ASP A 24 2.57 1.34 12.61
CA ASP A 24 1.68 2.39 13.12
C ASP A 24 0.28 2.28 12.49
N LEU A 25 0.20 2.09 11.18
CA LEU A 25 -1.06 1.88 10.47
C LEU A 25 -1.77 0.62 10.93
N LEU A 26 -1.03 -0.47 11.13
CA LEU A 26 -1.56 -1.73 11.65
C LEU A 26 -2.15 -1.54 13.05
N GLN A 27 -1.43 -0.87 13.95
CA GLN A 27 -1.88 -0.60 15.31
C GLN A 27 -3.19 0.22 15.29
N THR A 28 -3.23 1.30 14.55
CA THR A 28 -4.44 2.14 14.38
C THR A 28 -5.61 1.32 13.82
N THR A 29 -5.32 0.45 12.86
CA THR A 29 -6.33 -0.45 12.28
C THR A 29 -6.91 -1.39 13.34
N ILE A 30 -6.05 -2.04 14.12
CA ILE A 30 -6.47 -2.97 15.18
C ILE A 30 -7.31 -2.25 16.23
N GLU A 31 -6.89 -1.07 16.68
CA GLU A 31 -7.65 -0.26 17.64
C GLU A 31 -9.05 0.06 17.12
N ARG A 32 -9.16 0.45 15.84
CA ARG A 32 -10.47 0.71 15.22
C ARG A 32 -11.33 -0.55 15.06
N LEU A 33 -10.71 -1.68 14.75
CA LEU A 33 -11.43 -2.97 14.65
C LEU A 33 -11.98 -3.42 16.00
N LEU A 34 -11.25 -3.18 17.09
CA LEU A 34 -11.69 -3.53 18.44
C LEU A 34 -12.75 -2.55 18.98
N SER A 35 -12.75 -1.32 18.52
CA SER A 35 -13.69 -0.29 18.99
C SER A 35 -15.05 -0.28 18.27
N LYS A 36 -15.15 -0.99 17.14
CA LYS A 36 -16.38 -1.01 16.33
C LYS A 36 -16.86 -2.44 16.10
N PRO A 37 -18.17 -2.69 16.18
CA PRO A 37 -18.70 -4.00 15.84
C PRO A 37 -18.52 -4.31 14.36
N LEU A 38 -18.36 -5.58 14.04
CA LEU A 38 -18.35 -6.06 12.65
C LEU A 38 -19.71 -5.78 12.00
N PRO A 39 -19.76 -5.09 10.85
CA PRO A 39 -21.00 -4.86 10.13
C PRO A 39 -21.64 -6.18 9.67
N ASP A 40 -22.97 -6.22 9.65
CA ASP A 40 -23.70 -7.37 9.16
C ASP A 40 -23.37 -7.63 7.67
N GLN A 41 -23.30 -8.90 7.30
CA GLN A 41 -23.05 -9.38 5.92
C GLN A 41 -21.67 -9.05 5.33
N VAL A 42 -20.71 -8.61 6.15
CA VAL A 42 -19.32 -8.36 5.73
C VAL A 42 -18.40 -9.37 6.39
N THR A 43 -17.50 -9.96 5.63
CA THR A 43 -16.47 -10.83 6.21
C THR A 43 -15.49 -10.02 7.04
N LEU A 44 -14.99 -10.59 8.12
CA LEU A 44 -13.98 -9.94 8.97
C LEU A 44 -12.77 -9.50 8.16
N MET A 45 -12.34 -10.32 7.19
CA MET A 45 -11.22 -10.01 6.32
C MET A 45 -11.48 -8.76 5.47
N ALA A 46 -12.58 -8.73 4.73
CA ALA A 46 -12.94 -7.58 3.90
C ALA A 46 -13.10 -6.29 4.71
N TRP A 47 -13.70 -6.40 5.89
CA TRP A 47 -13.86 -5.27 6.79
C TRP A 47 -12.53 -4.76 7.33
N ALA A 48 -11.64 -5.66 7.75
CA ALA A 48 -10.33 -5.31 8.28
C ALA A 48 -9.46 -4.59 7.23
N PHE A 49 -9.43 -5.09 5.99
CA PHE A 49 -8.72 -4.43 4.90
C PHE A 49 -9.33 -3.07 4.54
N ARG A 50 -10.65 -2.95 4.57
CA ARG A 50 -11.35 -1.67 4.38
C ARG A 50 -11.01 -0.66 5.46
N VAL A 51 -10.99 -1.07 6.73
CA VAL A 51 -10.60 -0.21 7.85
C VAL A 51 -9.13 0.23 7.71
N CYS A 52 -8.23 -0.69 7.40
CA CYS A 52 -6.82 -0.40 7.18
C CYS A 52 -6.60 0.62 6.05
N ARG A 53 -7.24 0.41 4.92
CA ARG A 53 -7.22 1.34 3.79
C ARG A 53 -7.75 2.73 4.18
N ASN A 54 -8.86 2.78 4.88
CA ASN A 54 -9.45 4.06 5.30
C ASN A 54 -8.54 4.81 6.27
N CYS A 55 -7.90 4.12 7.23
CA CYS A 55 -6.88 4.72 8.10
C CYS A 55 -5.74 5.32 7.28
N TRP A 56 -5.22 4.58 6.30
CA TRP A 56 -4.14 5.05 5.44
C TRP A 56 -4.53 6.29 4.62
N ILE A 57 -5.73 6.30 4.03
CA ILE A 57 -6.22 7.46 3.27
C ILE A 57 -6.38 8.69 4.18
N ASP A 58 -6.90 8.51 5.39
CA ASP A 58 -7.06 9.60 6.36
C ASP A 58 -5.69 10.19 6.72
N GLU A 59 -4.69 9.36 6.98
CA GLU A 59 -3.32 9.80 7.24
C GLU A 59 -2.67 10.49 6.04
N TYR A 60 -2.85 9.93 4.85
CA TYR A 60 -2.34 10.50 3.61
C TYR A 60 -2.92 11.89 3.34
N ARG A 61 -4.24 12.06 3.52
CA ARG A 61 -4.90 13.34 3.39
C ARG A 61 -4.43 14.35 4.45
N ALA A 62 -4.28 13.90 5.69
CA ALA A 62 -3.76 14.74 6.77
C ALA A 62 -2.33 15.22 6.52
N LYS A 63 -1.45 14.34 6.03
CA LYS A 63 -0.08 14.70 5.61
C LYS A 63 -0.09 15.72 4.46
N LYS A 64 -0.94 15.53 3.46
CA LYS A 64 -1.07 16.43 2.32
C LYS A 64 -1.56 17.82 2.73
N VAL A 65 -2.52 17.91 3.64
CA VAL A 65 -3.00 19.19 4.19
C VAL A 65 -1.89 19.91 4.97
N ARG A 66 -1.11 19.18 5.78
CA ARG A 66 0.02 19.78 6.52
C ARG A 66 1.10 20.32 5.59
N VAL A 67 1.40 19.62 4.50
CA VAL A 67 2.35 20.10 3.47
C VAL A 67 1.86 21.38 2.83
N HIS A 68 0.58 21.46 2.48
CA HIS A 68 0.01 22.69 1.92
C HIS A 68 -0.10 23.85 2.93
N ALA A 69 -0.27 23.57 4.22
CA ALA A 69 -0.27 24.58 5.26
C ALA A 69 1.14 25.10 5.61
N ASN A 70 2.18 24.30 5.34
CA ASN A 70 3.58 24.66 5.58
C ASN A 70 4.31 25.11 4.30
N ASP A 71 3.61 25.48 3.25
CA ASP A 71 4.16 25.80 1.94
C ASP A 71 4.86 27.18 1.92
N THR A 72 5.73 27.42 2.90
CA THR A 72 6.73 28.49 2.84
C THR A 72 8.17 28.00 3.06
N LEU A 73 8.44 26.74 3.34
CA LEU A 73 9.82 26.24 3.47
C LEU A 73 9.93 24.74 3.17
N SER A 74 10.72 24.48 2.13
CA SER A 74 11.41 23.24 1.78
C SER A 74 10.58 22.06 1.30
N TYR A 75 10.65 21.94 0.00
CA TYR A 75 10.55 20.72 -0.79
C TYR A 75 11.67 19.76 -0.36
N GLU A 76 11.39 18.88 0.58
CA GLU A 76 12.16 17.66 0.76
C GLU A 76 11.21 16.51 0.99
N ALA A 77 11.02 15.75 -0.08
CA ALA A 77 10.45 14.42 -0.02
C ALA A 77 11.40 13.56 0.84
N ASN A 78 11.04 13.36 2.09
CA ASN A 78 11.68 12.36 2.92
C ASN A 78 11.26 10.97 2.43
N SER A 79 11.93 10.46 1.42
CA SER A 79 12.11 9.05 1.27
C SER A 79 13.11 8.63 2.37
N ALA A 80 12.59 8.34 3.55
CA ALA A 80 13.36 7.70 4.60
C ALA A 80 13.65 6.28 4.13
N SER A 81 14.79 6.12 3.46
CA SER A 81 15.35 4.81 3.22
C SER A 81 15.78 4.22 4.54
N CYS A 82 15.01 3.27 5.06
CA CYS A 82 15.50 2.37 6.07
C CYS A 82 16.58 1.49 5.46
N HIS A 83 17.82 1.78 5.78
CA HIS A 83 18.90 0.83 5.63
C HIS A 83 18.67 -0.31 6.62
N ALA A 84 18.32 -1.48 6.11
CA ALA A 84 18.55 -2.71 6.82
C ALA A 84 19.72 -3.40 6.15
N ASP A 85 20.79 -3.51 6.95
CA ASP A 85 22.02 -4.19 6.57
C ASP A 85 21.80 -5.65 6.20
N MET A 86 22.56 -6.07 5.24
CA MET A 86 23.30 -7.34 5.15
C MET A 86 23.15 -8.13 3.86
N ASP A 87 24.26 -8.25 3.24
CA ASP A 87 24.72 -9.11 2.17
C ASP A 87 24.17 -10.54 2.22
N GLU A 88 23.59 -10.94 1.17
CA GLU A 88 23.55 -12.25 0.51
C GLU A 88 22.27 -12.53 -0.30
N VAL A 89 21.41 -11.52 -0.44
CA VAL A 89 20.23 -11.59 -1.31
C VAL A 89 20.23 -10.42 -2.30
N ILE A 90 21.40 -10.08 -2.79
CA ILE A 90 21.61 -8.82 -3.55
C ILE A 90 20.68 -8.72 -4.76
N THR A 91 20.43 -9.80 -5.48
CA THR A 91 19.58 -9.76 -6.67
C THR A 91 18.08 -9.69 -6.31
N GLN A 92 17.63 -10.44 -5.31
CA GLN A 92 16.23 -10.39 -4.86
C GLN A 92 15.93 -9.13 -4.05
N ALA A 93 16.86 -8.67 -3.23
CA ALA A 93 16.71 -7.45 -2.44
C ALA A 93 16.68 -6.19 -3.34
N VAL A 94 17.48 -6.15 -4.40
CA VAL A 94 17.45 -5.08 -5.40
C VAL A 94 16.10 -5.06 -6.12
N THR A 95 15.60 -6.21 -6.53
CA THR A 95 14.29 -6.32 -7.19
C THR A 95 13.14 -5.89 -6.27
N LEU A 96 13.15 -6.31 -5.01
CA LEU A 96 12.13 -5.91 -4.03
C LEU A 96 12.17 -4.40 -3.75
N LYS A 97 13.36 -3.83 -3.62
CA LYS A 97 13.52 -2.38 -3.44
C LYS A 97 13.05 -1.60 -4.66
N GLN A 98 13.33 -2.07 -5.86
CA GLN A 98 12.85 -1.48 -7.10
C GLN A 98 11.32 -1.52 -7.21
N VAL A 99 10.71 -2.67 -6.88
CA VAL A 99 9.24 -2.82 -6.86
C VAL A 99 8.63 -1.92 -5.80
N SER A 100 9.19 -1.86 -4.60
CA SER A 100 8.72 -0.98 -3.54
C SER A 100 8.78 0.50 -3.97
N SER A 101 9.88 0.93 -4.57
CA SER A 101 10.03 2.29 -5.10
C SER A 101 9.03 2.57 -6.22
N ALA A 102 8.82 1.63 -7.12
CA ALA A 102 7.83 1.75 -8.19
C ALA A 102 6.40 1.82 -7.65
N MET A 103 6.11 1.09 -6.57
CA MET A 103 4.82 1.17 -5.86
C MET A 103 4.59 2.56 -5.25
N ASP A 104 5.63 3.20 -4.73
CA ASP A 104 5.55 4.54 -4.15
C ASP A 104 5.19 5.62 -5.19
N ASP A 105 5.55 5.41 -6.43
CA ASP A 105 5.22 6.30 -7.55
C ASP A 105 3.80 6.10 -8.12
N LEU A 106 3.08 5.09 -7.66
CA LEU A 106 1.70 4.86 -8.08
C LEU A 106 0.73 5.84 -7.41
N PRO A 107 -0.30 6.30 -8.11
CA PRO A 107 -1.45 6.94 -7.47
C PRO A 107 -2.06 6.04 -6.40
N CYS A 108 -2.60 6.62 -5.33
CA CYS A 108 -3.19 5.87 -4.21
C CYS A 108 -4.15 4.78 -4.64
N GLU A 109 -5.04 5.09 -5.57
CA GLU A 109 -6.06 4.17 -6.09
C GLU A 109 -5.47 2.96 -6.83
N GLN A 110 -4.38 3.17 -7.56
CA GLN A 110 -3.67 2.11 -8.26
C GLN A 110 -2.87 1.25 -7.29
N ARG A 111 -2.20 1.88 -6.32
CA ARG A 111 -1.43 1.20 -5.28
C ARG A 111 -2.30 0.29 -4.43
N GLU A 112 -3.43 0.78 -3.91
CA GLU A 112 -4.34 -0.02 -3.10
C GLU A 112 -4.92 -1.20 -3.88
N THR A 113 -5.30 -1.00 -5.14
CA THR A 113 -5.83 -2.07 -6.00
C THR A 113 -4.78 -3.14 -6.26
N LEU A 114 -3.56 -2.74 -6.63
CA LEU A 114 -2.46 -3.67 -6.87
C LEU A 114 -2.09 -4.45 -5.61
N SER A 115 -2.07 -3.78 -4.46
CA SER A 115 -1.77 -4.41 -3.16
C SER A 115 -2.80 -5.49 -2.80
N LEU A 116 -4.08 -5.25 -3.01
CA LEU A 116 -5.12 -6.22 -2.71
C LEU A 116 -5.07 -7.43 -3.65
N VAL A 117 -4.90 -7.20 -4.94
CA VAL A 117 -4.93 -8.28 -5.94
C VAL A 117 -3.59 -9.02 -6.01
N ALA A 118 -2.48 -8.31 -6.15
CA ALA A 118 -1.17 -8.92 -6.37
C ALA A 118 -0.48 -9.36 -5.08
N VAL A 119 -0.53 -8.56 -4.02
CA VAL A 119 0.15 -8.86 -2.75
C VAL A 119 -0.69 -9.78 -1.87
N GLN A 120 -1.98 -9.52 -1.74
CA GLN A 120 -2.90 -10.31 -0.91
C GLN A 120 -3.55 -11.48 -1.65
N GLY A 121 -3.44 -11.53 -2.97
CA GLY A 121 -4.03 -12.60 -3.77
C GLY A 121 -5.56 -12.58 -3.80
N MET A 122 -6.18 -11.43 -3.57
CA MET A 122 -7.64 -11.29 -3.63
C MET A 122 -8.15 -11.38 -5.06
N SER A 123 -9.35 -11.97 -5.21
CA SER A 123 -10.10 -11.89 -6.46
C SER A 123 -10.57 -10.46 -6.76
N TYR A 124 -10.92 -10.19 -7.98
CA TYR A 124 -11.47 -8.88 -8.35
C TYR A 124 -12.78 -8.57 -7.61
N ALA A 125 -13.58 -9.59 -7.32
CA ALA A 125 -14.78 -9.45 -6.52
C ALA A 125 -14.48 -9.03 -5.08
N GLU A 126 -13.54 -9.71 -4.44
CA GLU A 126 -13.11 -9.37 -3.08
C GLU A 126 -12.49 -7.97 -2.99
N ALA A 127 -11.61 -7.62 -3.93
CA ALA A 127 -11.04 -6.27 -4.01
C ALA A 127 -12.11 -5.21 -4.26
N SER A 128 -13.10 -5.49 -5.10
CA SER A 128 -14.27 -4.64 -5.34
C SER A 128 -15.06 -4.38 -4.04
N ASP A 129 -15.26 -5.41 -3.24
CA ASP A 129 -15.95 -5.29 -1.94
C ASP A 129 -15.15 -4.47 -0.93
N VAL A 130 -13.82 -4.65 -0.89
CA VAL A 130 -12.94 -3.87 0.01
C VAL A 130 -12.92 -2.41 -0.39
N LEU A 131 -12.73 -2.11 -1.66
CA LEU A 131 -12.58 -0.74 -2.17
C LEU A 131 -13.90 -0.03 -2.44
N GLN A 132 -15.02 -0.75 -2.42
CA GLN A 132 -16.36 -0.22 -2.73
C GLN A 132 -16.43 0.41 -4.13
N VAL A 133 -15.84 -0.24 -5.11
CA VAL A 133 -15.84 0.16 -6.51
C VAL A 133 -16.24 -1.01 -7.42
N PRO A 134 -16.78 -0.77 -8.61
CA PRO A 134 -17.13 -1.84 -9.55
C PRO A 134 -15.91 -2.69 -9.95
N LYS A 135 -16.13 -3.96 -10.28
CA LYS A 135 -15.07 -4.86 -10.77
C LYS A 135 -14.33 -4.31 -12.00
N GLY A 136 -15.05 -3.65 -12.91
CA GLY A 136 -14.45 -3.00 -14.06
C GLY A 136 -13.45 -1.91 -13.69
N THR A 137 -13.71 -1.18 -12.62
CA THR A 137 -12.78 -0.20 -12.05
C THR A 137 -11.53 -0.87 -11.49
N ILE A 138 -11.68 -2.00 -10.79
CA ILE A 138 -10.55 -2.82 -10.32
C ILE A 138 -9.67 -3.24 -11.49
N MET A 139 -10.28 -3.77 -12.56
CA MET A 139 -9.56 -4.21 -13.76
C MET A 139 -8.78 -3.07 -14.43
N SER A 140 -9.40 -1.90 -14.59
CA SER A 140 -8.75 -0.75 -15.23
C SER A 140 -7.62 -0.15 -14.35
N ARG A 141 -7.82 -0.04 -13.05
CA ARG A 141 -6.79 0.43 -12.11
C ARG A 141 -5.60 -0.54 -12.08
N LEU A 142 -5.87 -1.83 -12.05
CA LEU A 142 -4.85 -2.87 -12.05
C LEU A 142 -4.03 -2.88 -13.34
N ALA A 143 -4.68 -2.73 -14.50
CA ALA A 143 -4.00 -2.64 -15.80
C ALA A 143 -3.07 -1.42 -15.86
N ARG A 144 -3.52 -0.25 -15.41
CA ARG A 144 -2.70 0.96 -15.34
C ARG A 144 -1.55 0.84 -14.37
N ALA A 145 -1.78 0.24 -13.19
CA ALA A 145 -0.75 0.01 -12.19
C ALA A 145 0.36 -0.91 -12.74
N ARG A 146 -0.03 -2.01 -13.35
CA ARG A 146 0.93 -2.97 -13.95
C ARG A 146 1.73 -2.34 -15.09
N ALA A 147 1.09 -1.58 -15.96
CA ALA A 147 1.77 -0.88 -17.05
C ALA A 147 2.80 0.13 -16.52
N LYS A 148 2.42 0.91 -15.51
CA LYS A 148 3.32 1.89 -14.90
C LYS A 148 4.52 1.24 -14.23
N ILE A 149 4.31 0.18 -13.45
CA ILE A 149 5.41 -0.57 -12.81
C ILE A 149 6.33 -1.19 -13.87
N SER A 150 5.78 -1.82 -14.89
CA SER A 150 6.56 -2.40 -15.98
C SER A 150 7.45 -1.34 -16.67
N ASN A 151 6.93 -0.16 -16.95
CA ASN A 151 7.68 0.94 -17.53
C ASN A 151 8.80 1.43 -16.61
N LEU A 152 8.53 1.58 -15.32
CA LEU A 152 9.53 2.01 -14.34
C LEU A 152 10.65 0.99 -14.18
N LEU A 153 10.33 -0.29 -14.13
CA LEU A 153 11.33 -1.37 -14.02
C LEU A 153 12.17 -1.49 -15.30
N ASN A 154 11.59 -1.32 -16.47
CA ASN A 154 12.30 -1.35 -17.74
C ASN A 154 13.29 -0.16 -17.86
N SER A 155 12.85 1.04 -17.47
CA SER A 155 13.70 2.23 -17.48
C SER A 155 14.91 2.09 -16.54
N GLN A 156 14.74 1.42 -15.40
CA GLN A 156 15.85 1.15 -14.47
C GLN A 156 16.84 0.12 -15.00
N ASN A 157 16.37 -0.88 -15.75
CA ASN A 157 17.23 -1.89 -16.37
C ASN A 157 18.07 -1.32 -17.53
N GLU A 158 17.55 -0.34 -18.27
CA GLU A 158 18.29 0.34 -19.33
C GLU A 158 19.46 1.20 -18.80
N VAL A 159 19.32 1.75 -17.59
CA VAL A 159 20.40 2.54 -16.94
C VAL A 159 21.54 1.66 -16.43
N LEU A 160 21.28 0.38 -16.19
CA LEU A 160 22.26 -0.60 -15.69
C LEU A 160 22.94 -1.44 -16.79
N SER A 161 22.60 -1.21 -18.05
CA SER A 161 23.18 -1.89 -19.21
C SER A 161 24.38 -1.13 -19.77
#